data_da03222479d5caf3e980fcb201c4b6ce
#
_entry.id   da03222479d5caf3e980fcb201c4b6ce
#
_cell.length_a   1.000
_cell.length_b   1.000
_cell.length_c   1.000
_cell.angle_alpha   90.00
_cell.angle_beta   90.00
_cell.angle_gamma   90.00
#
_symmetry.space_group_name_H-M   'P 1'
#
loop_
_entity.id
_entity.type
_entity.pdbx_description
1 polymer ?
#
loop_
_entity_poly.entity_id
_entity_poly.type
_entity_poly.pdbx_seq_one_letter_code
_entity_poly.pdbx_strand_id
1 'polypeptide(L)'
;KMGHVDAACFLGDISSDAMFLREKLEEMPHQPVLYAVRGNNDLASMLPDQLLIELGGHKIWMEHGHLIPNLMTLAFRAKDHGADIALFGHTHEPLCEYAYGVMLLNPGSAGNRCRGGAARASLLLLDKDKIRTEDIL
;
A
#
# COMPACT_ATOMS: atom_id res chain seq x y z
N LYS A 1 0.27 -16.26 -1.62
CA LYS A 1 1.52 -16.88 -1.59
C LYS A 1 2.67 -15.88 -1.67
N MET A 2 3.04 -15.35 -0.56
CA MET A 2 4.05 -14.31 -0.57
C MET A 2 5.48 -14.82 -0.39
N GLY A 3 5.65 -16.07 0.04
CA GLY A 3 6.97 -16.58 0.31
C GLY A 3 7.67 -15.72 1.36
N HIS A 4 8.93 -15.39 1.10
CA HIS A 4 9.69 -14.52 2.00
C HIS A 4 9.43 -13.06 1.63
N VAL A 5 8.91 -12.28 2.58
CA VAL A 5 8.74 -10.83 2.40
C VAL A 5 9.35 -10.12 3.59
N ASP A 6 9.86 -8.92 3.36
CA ASP A 6 10.49 -8.11 4.40
C ASP A 6 9.50 -7.19 5.09
N ALA A 7 8.45 -6.79 4.40
CA ALA A 7 7.46 -5.88 4.93
C ALA A 7 6.13 -6.08 4.22
N ALA A 8 5.04 -5.70 4.89
CA ALA A 8 3.71 -5.68 4.31
C ALA A 8 3.12 -4.29 4.48
N CYS A 9 2.37 -3.84 3.48
CA CYS A 9 1.74 -2.52 3.50
C CYS A 9 0.23 -2.71 3.42
N PHE A 10 -0.47 -2.19 4.42
CA PHE A 10 -1.94 -2.22 4.47
C PHE A 10 -2.44 -0.80 4.19
N LEU A 11 -3.27 -0.67 3.17
CA LEU A 11 -3.66 0.64 2.67
C LEU A 11 -5.01 1.10 3.18
N GLY A 12 -5.50 0.47 4.24
CA GLY A 12 -6.67 0.97 4.94
C GLY A 12 -7.96 0.27 4.56
N ASP A 13 -8.99 0.74 5.11
CA ASP A 13 -10.41 0.50 5.01
C ASP A 13 -11.00 0.01 6.31
N ILE A 14 -10.65 -1.19 6.80
CA ILE A 14 -11.15 -1.70 8.07
C ILE A 14 -9.96 -2.03 8.97
N SER A 15 -9.85 -1.33 10.09
CA SER A 15 -8.68 -1.46 10.96
C SER A 15 -8.53 -2.85 11.58
N SER A 16 -9.63 -3.58 11.77
CA SER A 16 -9.55 -4.94 12.28
C SER A 16 -8.80 -5.86 11.32
N ASP A 17 -8.85 -5.58 10.02
CA ASP A 17 -8.09 -6.35 9.03
C ASP A 17 -6.59 -6.16 9.21
N ALA A 18 -6.18 -4.94 9.57
CA ALA A 18 -4.77 -4.67 9.82
C ALA A 18 -4.28 -5.43 11.06
N MET A 19 -5.10 -5.50 12.11
CA MET A 19 -4.73 -6.24 13.31
C MET A 19 -4.63 -7.74 13.03
N PHE A 20 -5.57 -8.28 12.26
CA PHE A 20 -5.52 -9.68 11.87
C PHE A 20 -4.26 -9.97 11.06
N LEU A 21 -3.93 -9.10 10.12
CA LEU A 21 -2.73 -9.25 9.30
C LEU A 21 -1.48 -9.21 10.19
N ARG A 22 -1.45 -8.29 11.16
CA ARG A 22 -0.31 -8.21 12.08
C ARG A 22 -0.09 -9.52 12.81
N GLU A 23 -1.16 -10.12 13.33
CA GLU A 23 -1.05 -11.39 14.03
C GLU A 23 -0.49 -12.48 13.14
N LYS A 24 -0.93 -12.52 11.88
CA LYS A 24 -0.45 -13.52 10.94
C LYS A 24 1.02 -13.31 10.59
N LEU A 25 1.44 -12.06 10.45
CA LEU A 25 2.83 -11.77 10.15
C LEU A 25 3.76 -12.13 11.32
N GLU A 26 3.28 -11.95 12.55
CA GLU A 26 4.07 -12.31 13.73
C GLU A 26 4.27 -13.81 13.85
N GLU A 27 3.40 -14.61 13.25
CA GLU A 27 3.54 -16.06 13.22
C GLU A 27 4.55 -16.54 12.18
N MET A 28 4.96 -15.67 11.27
CA MET A 28 5.91 -16.04 10.21
C MET A 28 7.34 -16.04 10.74
N PRO A 29 8.21 -16.94 10.23
CA PRO A 29 9.58 -17.02 10.73
C PRO A 29 10.38 -15.73 10.64
N HIS A 30 10.11 -14.91 9.64
CA HIS A 30 10.85 -13.66 9.42
C HIS A 30 10.19 -12.45 10.05
N GLN A 31 8.97 -12.61 10.53
CA GLN A 31 8.20 -11.54 11.15
C GLN A 31 8.27 -10.24 10.36
N PRO A 32 7.71 -10.20 9.14
CA PRO A 32 7.74 -8.98 8.32
C PRO A 32 7.15 -7.80 9.06
N VAL A 33 7.69 -6.61 8.83
CA VAL A 33 7.17 -5.39 9.43
C VAL A 33 5.87 -5.00 8.72
N LEU A 34 4.86 -4.62 9.49
CA LEU A 34 3.60 -4.14 8.93
C LEU A 34 3.57 -2.61 8.99
N TYR A 35 3.35 -2.00 7.83
CA TYR A 35 3.08 -0.57 7.73
C TYR A 35 1.62 -0.42 7.32
N ALA A 36 0.85 0.38 8.06
CA ALA A 36 -0.57 0.48 7.84
C ALA A 36 -1.04 1.92 7.94
N VAL A 37 -2.00 2.29 7.08
CA VAL A 37 -2.64 3.60 7.14
C VAL A 37 -4.14 3.41 7.34
N ARG A 38 -4.80 4.46 7.82
CA ARG A 38 -6.22 4.45 8.10
C ARG A 38 -7.02 4.72 6.82
N GLY A 39 -8.10 3.97 6.64
CA GLY A 39 -9.04 4.20 5.55
C GLY A 39 -10.25 4.97 6.02
N ASN A 40 -11.17 5.21 5.08
CA ASN A 40 -12.37 6.00 5.38
C ASN A 40 -13.37 5.28 6.27
N ASN A 41 -13.24 3.96 6.41
CA ASN A 41 -14.10 3.17 7.30
C ASN A 41 -13.46 2.93 8.66
N ASP A 42 -12.31 3.56 8.93
CA ASP A 42 -11.53 3.37 10.16
C ASP A 42 -11.55 4.63 11.03
N LEU A 43 -12.70 5.27 11.16
CA LEU A 43 -12.77 6.58 11.81
C LEU A 43 -12.27 6.59 13.24
N ALA A 44 -12.39 5.47 13.95
CA ALA A 44 -11.92 5.38 15.33
C ALA A 44 -10.53 4.74 15.43
N SER A 45 -9.88 4.50 14.32
CA SER A 45 -8.58 3.83 14.31
C SER A 45 -7.47 4.74 14.82
N MET A 46 -6.49 4.13 15.48
CA MET A 46 -5.26 4.81 15.88
C MET A 46 -4.22 4.86 14.75
N LEU A 47 -4.51 4.28 13.61
CA LEU A 47 -3.59 4.27 12.49
C LEU A 47 -3.47 5.67 11.87
N PRO A 48 -2.31 6.04 11.33
CA PRO A 48 -2.16 7.34 10.68
C PRO A 48 -2.90 7.40 9.36
N ASP A 49 -3.26 8.61 8.94
CA ASP A 49 -3.86 8.83 7.63
C ASP A 49 -2.84 8.68 6.52
N GLN A 50 -1.61 9.05 6.79
CA GLN A 50 -0.53 9.09 5.81
C GLN A 50 0.75 8.61 6.45
N LEU A 51 1.61 7.99 5.66
CA LEU A 51 2.85 7.43 6.16
C LEU A 51 3.93 7.54 5.09
N LEU A 52 5.14 7.93 5.49
CA LEU A 52 6.31 7.91 4.62
C LEU A 52 7.30 6.91 5.19
N ILE A 53 7.68 5.94 4.38
CA ILE A 53 8.62 4.90 4.80
C ILE A 53 9.77 4.79 3.80
N GLU A 54 10.82 4.12 4.20
CA GLU A 54 11.98 3.91 3.32
C GLU A 54 12.30 2.43 3.32
N LEU A 55 12.28 1.83 2.13
CA LEU A 55 12.57 0.41 1.94
C LEU A 55 13.34 0.22 0.64
N GLY A 56 14.37 -0.62 0.68
CA GLY A 56 15.11 -0.99 -0.52
C GLY A 56 15.74 0.17 -1.27
N GLY A 57 16.05 1.24 -0.58
CA GLY A 57 16.61 2.44 -1.20
C GLY A 57 15.60 3.37 -1.81
N HIS A 58 14.31 3.10 -1.57
CA HIS A 58 13.21 3.92 -2.11
C HIS A 58 12.41 4.54 -0.98
N LYS A 59 11.91 5.75 -1.18
CA LYS A 59 10.97 6.37 -0.25
C LYS A 59 9.57 6.16 -0.78
N ILE A 60 8.68 5.69 0.09
CA ILE A 60 7.34 5.26 -0.26
C ILE A 60 6.33 6.06 0.54
N TRP A 61 5.45 6.75 -0.17
CA TRP A 61 4.33 7.48 0.41
C TRP A 61 3.11 6.56 0.42
N MET A 62 2.40 6.50 1.54
CA MET A 62 1.23 5.64 1.69
C MET A 62 0.06 6.45 2.20
N GLU A 63 -1.10 6.29 1.58
CA GLU A 63 -2.37 6.76 2.12
C GLU A 63 -3.48 5.93 1.51
N HIS A 64 -4.63 5.91 2.19
CA HIS A 64 -5.74 5.10 1.70
C HIS A 64 -6.28 5.63 0.37
N GLY A 65 -6.38 6.94 0.23
CA GLY A 65 -6.85 7.54 -1.00
C GLY A 65 -8.16 8.30 -0.87
N HIS A 66 -8.86 8.18 0.26
CA HIS A 66 -10.14 8.87 0.45
C HIS A 66 -9.96 10.39 0.60
N LEU A 67 -8.73 10.86 0.82
CA LEU A 67 -8.44 12.28 0.98
C LEU A 67 -7.79 12.88 -0.25
N ILE A 68 -7.72 12.17 -1.36
CA ILE A 68 -7.13 12.69 -2.59
C ILE A 68 -8.21 12.88 -3.66
N PRO A 69 -8.32 14.09 -4.21
CA PRO A 69 -9.32 14.35 -5.25
C PRO A 69 -8.96 13.73 -6.60
N ASN A 70 -7.66 13.50 -6.86
CA ASN A 70 -7.22 12.88 -8.11
C ASN A 70 -5.79 12.38 -7.98
N LEU A 71 -5.35 11.61 -8.97
CA LEU A 71 -4.03 11.00 -8.95
C LEU A 71 -2.89 12.01 -9.02
N MET A 72 -3.11 13.14 -9.66
CA MET A 72 -2.09 14.18 -9.73
C MET A 72 -1.78 14.71 -8.33
N THR A 73 -2.80 14.90 -7.49
CA THR A 73 -2.61 15.32 -6.11
C THR A 73 -1.77 14.31 -5.33
N LEU A 74 -2.05 13.02 -5.53
CA LEU A 74 -1.26 11.97 -4.89
C LEU A 74 0.20 12.04 -5.32
N ALA A 75 0.45 12.18 -6.62
CA ALA A 75 1.81 12.25 -7.15
C ALA A 75 2.56 13.45 -6.56
N PHE A 76 1.91 14.60 -6.47
CA PHE A 76 2.55 15.79 -5.92
C PHE A 76 2.84 15.66 -4.43
N ARG A 77 1.91 15.05 -3.65
CA ARG A 77 2.16 14.82 -2.23
C ARG A 77 3.38 13.94 -2.04
N ALA A 78 3.43 12.85 -2.78
CA ALA A 78 4.56 11.92 -2.70
C ALA A 78 5.86 12.64 -3.04
N LYS A 79 5.84 13.38 -4.13
CA LYS A 79 7.03 14.08 -4.59
C LYS A 79 7.51 15.13 -3.59
N ASP A 80 6.57 15.86 -2.97
CA ASP A 80 6.91 16.86 -1.96
C ASP A 80 7.61 16.25 -0.76
N HIS A 81 7.36 14.98 -0.47
CA HIS A 81 7.98 14.26 0.64
C HIS A 81 9.20 13.45 0.19
N GLY A 82 9.64 13.64 -1.05
CA GLY A 82 10.83 12.96 -1.55
C GLY A 82 10.58 11.51 -1.92
N ALA A 83 9.33 11.08 -2.06
CA ALA A 83 9.01 9.71 -2.39
C ALA A 83 9.05 9.48 -3.90
N ASP A 84 9.48 8.29 -4.29
CA ASP A 84 9.43 7.87 -5.69
C ASP A 84 8.35 6.82 -5.94
N ILE A 85 7.69 6.37 -4.88
CA ILE A 85 6.57 5.43 -4.95
C ILE A 85 5.43 5.95 -4.08
N ALA A 86 4.20 5.86 -4.56
CA ALA A 86 3.01 6.18 -3.79
C ALA A 86 2.06 5.00 -3.83
N LEU A 87 1.72 4.48 -2.67
CA LEU A 87 0.78 3.37 -2.52
C LEU A 87 -0.55 3.90 -2.04
N PHE A 88 -1.63 3.47 -2.66
CA PHE A 88 -2.96 3.91 -2.27
C PHE A 88 -3.99 2.82 -2.53
N GLY A 89 -5.16 2.96 -1.92
CA GLY A 89 -6.26 2.02 -2.07
C GLY A 89 -7.55 2.74 -2.41
N HIS A 90 -8.57 2.55 -1.61
CA HIS A 90 -9.86 3.20 -1.65
C HIS A 90 -10.74 2.80 -2.85
N THR A 91 -10.24 2.93 -4.08
CA THR A 91 -11.04 2.63 -5.28
C THR A 91 -11.28 1.16 -5.46
N HIS A 92 -10.46 0.31 -4.84
CA HIS A 92 -10.48 -1.15 -4.99
C HIS A 92 -10.19 -1.60 -6.42
N GLU A 93 -9.62 -0.72 -7.24
CA GLU A 93 -9.28 -1.01 -8.63
C GLU A 93 -7.77 -0.98 -8.79
N PRO A 94 -7.17 -2.05 -9.32
CA PRO A 94 -5.71 -2.05 -9.48
C PRO A 94 -5.26 -1.00 -10.48
N LEU A 95 -4.12 -0.41 -10.18
CA LEU A 95 -3.52 0.61 -11.03
C LEU A 95 -2.02 0.62 -10.80
N CYS A 96 -1.27 0.79 -11.88
CA CYS A 96 0.17 1.03 -11.79
C CYS A 96 0.56 1.99 -12.90
N GLU A 97 0.84 3.24 -12.53
CA GLU A 97 1.17 4.29 -13.48
C GLU A 97 2.29 5.15 -12.92
N TYR A 98 3.03 5.81 -13.81
CA TYR A 98 4.02 6.79 -13.42
C TYR A 98 3.52 8.19 -13.71
N ALA A 99 3.70 9.09 -12.75
CA ALA A 99 3.36 10.49 -12.92
C ALA A 99 4.41 11.33 -12.20
N TYR A 100 5.02 12.26 -12.91
CA TYR A 100 6.01 13.19 -12.35
C TYR A 100 7.14 12.47 -11.62
N GLY A 101 7.57 11.32 -12.14
CA GLY A 101 8.65 10.55 -11.57
C GLY A 101 8.26 9.69 -10.37
N VAL A 102 6.98 9.61 -10.06
CA VAL A 102 6.47 8.80 -8.95
C VAL A 102 5.66 7.63 -9.50
N MET A 103 5.95 6.43 -9.02
CA MET A 103 5.14 5.26 -9.37
C MET A 103 3.91 5.22 -8.47
N LEU A 104 2.73 5.33 -9.07
CA LEU A 104 1.46 5.27 -8.36
C LEU A 104 0.93 3.85 -8.44
N LEU A 105 0.77 3.21 -7.30
CA LEU A 105 0.39 1.80 -7.25
C LEU A 105 -0.81 1.59 -6.34
N ASN A 106 -1.86 1.02 -6.91
CA ASN A 106 -3.01 0.52 -6.16
C ASN A 106 -3.10 -0.98 -6.46
N PRO A 107 -2.92 -1.85 -5.45
CA PRO A 107 -2.95 -3.29 -5.70
C PRO A 107 -4.36 -3.85 -5.92
N GLY A 108 -5.40 -3.05 -5.77
CA GLY A 108 -6.77 -3.52 -5.75
C GLY A 108 -7.17 -3.88 -4.34
N SER A 109 -8.13 -4.77 -4.19
CA SER A 109 -8.60 -5.19 -2.87
C SER A 109 -8.35 -6.67 -2.65
N ALA A 110 -7.78 -7.01 -1.49
CA ALA A 110 -7.58 -8.40 -1.10
C ALA A 110 -8.84 -9.02 -0.51
N GLY A 111 -9.85 -8.22 -0.22
CA GLY A 111 -11.12 -8.71 0.31
C GLY A 111 -12.15 -8.93 -0.78
N ASN A 112 -13.41 -9.14 -0.35
CA ASN A 112 -14.50 -9.42 -1.27
C ASN A 112 -15.16 -8.16 -1.81
N ARG A 113 -14.53 -7.01 -1.64
CA ARG A 113 -15.13 -5.73 -1.98
C ARG A 113 -14.63 -5.13 -3.26
N CYS A 114 -13.80 -5.85 -4.00
CA CYS A 114 -13.25 -5.27 -5.22
C CYS A 114 -14.29 -5.30 -6.33
N ARG A 115 -14.34 -4.20 -7.04
CA ARG A 115 -15.16 -4.09 -8.23
C ARG A 115 -14.52 -4.95 -9.30
N GLY A 116 -15.33 -5.71 -10.01
CA GLY A 116 -14.81 -6.65 -10.99
C GLY A 116 -14.46 -7.99 -10.40
N GLY A 117 -14.68 -8.17 -9.12
CA GLY A 117 -14.86 -9.46 -8.51
C GLY A 117 -13.66 -10.19 -7.92
N ALA A 118 -12.46 -10.04 -8.44
CA ALA A 118 -11.34 -10.85 -7.96
C ALA A 118 -10.59 -10.14 -6.84
N ALA A 119 -10.29 -10.86 -5.77
CA ALA A 119 -9.41 -10.34 -4.72
C ALA A 119 -8.01 -10.18 -5.30
N ARG A 120 -7.31 -9.12 -4.90
CA ARG A 120 -6.00 -8.82 -5.44
C ARG A 120 -5.03 -8.34 -4.38
N ALA A 121 -3.78 -8.70 -4.56
CA ALA A 121 -2.67 -8.15 -3.82
C ALA A 121 -1.49 -8.06 -4.78
N SER A 122 -0.53 -7.23 -4.46
CA SER A 122 0.64 -7.06 -5.30
C SER A 122 1.91 -7.28 -4.50
N LEU A 123 2.89 -7.86 -5.14
CA LEU A 123 4.23 -7.98 -4.60
C LEU A 123 5.07 -6.88 -5.20
N LEU A 124 5.70 -6.08 -4.35
CA LEU A 124 6.56 -4.98 -4.77
C LEU A 124 8.00 -5.39 -4.53
N LEU A 125 8.77 -5.46 -5.60
CA LEU A 125 10.16 -5.88 -5.54
C LEU A 125 11.05 -4.66 -5.73
N LEU A 126 11.75 -4.29 -4.67
CA LEU A 126 12.57 -3.09 -4.65
C LEU A 126 14.04 -3.43 -4.68
N ASP A 127 14.75 -2.84 -5.63
CA ASP A 127 16.18 -2.86 -5.70
C ASP A 127 16.62 -1.41 -5.82
N LYS A 128 17.89 -1.14 -5.54
CA LYS A 128 18.41 0.20 -5.50
C LYS A 128 18.06 1.02 -6.75
N ASP A 129 18.09 0.37 -7.90
CA ASP A 129 17.85 1.05 -9.18
C ASP A 129 16.60 0.58 -9.90
N LYS A 130 15.84 -0.36 -9.31
CA LYS A 130 14.70 -0.97 -10.01
C LYS A 130 13.50 -1.16 -9.10
N ILE A 131 12.34 -1.00 -9.69
CA ILE A 131 11.06 -1.28 -9.04
C ILE A 131 10.30 -2.22 -9.94
N ARG A 132 9.87 -3.36 -9.41
CA ARG A 132 9.03 -4.31 -10.14
C ARG A 132 7.83 -4.66 -9.32
N THR A 133 6.71 -4.93 -9.98
CA THR A 133 5.49 -5.36 -9.30
C THR A 133 4.99 -6.64 -9.94
N GLU A 134 4.37 -7.49 -9.12
CA GLU A 134 3.74 -8.72 -9.57
C GLU A 134 2.42 -8.88 -8.83
N ASP A 135 1.38 -9.25 -9.54
CA ASP A 135 0.11 -9.58 -8.90
C ASP A 135 0.23 -11.00 -8.34
N ILE A 136 -0.24 -11.19 -7.10
CA ILE A 136 -0.09 -12.48 -6.43
C ILE A 136 -1.41 -13.15 -6.09
N LEU A 137 -2.52 -12.57 -6.54
CA LEU A 137 -3.84 -13.19 -6.39
C LEU A 137 -4.60 -13.17 -7.69
#